data_ed0f12fadbadf1269990862297e328d0
#
_entry.id   ed0f12fadbadf1269990862297e328d0
#
_cell.length_a   1.000
_cell.length_b   1.000
_cell.length_c   1.000
_cell.angle_alpha   90.00
_cell.angle_beta   90.00
_cell.angle_gamma   90.00
#
_symmetry.space_group_name_H-M   'P 1'
#
loop_
_entity.id
_entity.type
_entity.pdbx_description
1 polymer ?
#
loop_
_entity_poly.entity_id
_entity_poly.type
_entity_poly.pdbx_seq_one_letter_code
_entity_poly.pdbx_strand_id
1 'polypeptide(L)'
;SAGEWGHMALPYLTAEERAADPACYCGRSGCVEAWCSGPALSRDHERQTGRSLSAPEIAAAAKLGDKACQLSLDRHADRFARALTNVIKIVDPEVIVLGGGLSNLDGFADTLAKRLPHWLSGDDLVARIRTPLHGDSSGVRGAAWLWDDN
;
A
#
# COMPACT_ATOMS: atom_id res chain seq x y z
N SER A 1 14.86 -5.23 12.51
CA SER A 1 15.47 -5.55 11.21
C SER A 1 15.42 -4.33 10.32
N ALA A 2 16.44 -4.12 9.47
CA ALA A 2 16.40 -3.09 8.46
C ALA A 2 15.32 -3.44 7.41
N GLY A 3 14.62 -2.43 6.87
CA GLY A 3 13.59 -2.63 5.84
C GLY A 3 12.18 -2.92 6.35
N GLU A 4 11.96 -3.04 7.65
CA GLU A 4 10.64 -3.28 8.26
C GLU A 4 9.77 -2.00 8.30
N TRP A 5 9.70 -1.26 7.21
CA TRP A 5 8.95 -0.02 7.13
C TRP A 5 7.45 -0.20 7.36
N GLY A 6 6.91 -1.39 7.10
CA GLY A 6 5.52 -1.75 7.38
C GLY A 6 5.13 -1.58 8.84
N HIS A 7 6.11 -1.63 9.76
CA HIS A 7 5.89 -1.42 11.18
C HIS A 7 6.23 0.00 11.68
N MET A 8 6.52 0.93 10.78
CA MET A 8 6.54 2.36 11.09
C MET A 8 5.12 2.91 11.20
N ALA A 9 4.94 4.00 11.94
CA ALA A 9 3.66 4.69 12.00
C ALA A 9 3.31 5.31 10.65
N LEU A 10 2.02 5.25 10.27
CA LEU A 10 1.54 5.96 9.08
C LEU A 10 1.65 7.48 9.33
N PRO A 11 2.32 8.23 8.44
CA PRO A 11 2.44 9.69 8.61
C PRO A 11 1.15 10.44 8.23
N TYR A 12 1.03 11.67 8.68
CA TYR A 12 -0.03 12.62 8.32
C TYR A 12 -1.46 12.10 8.57
N LEU A 13 -1.68 11.41 9.69
CA LEU A 13 -2.99 10.86 10.06
C LEU A 13 -4.06 11.96 10.14
N THR A 14 -5.22 11.70 9.56
CA THR A 14 -6.43 12.50 9.78
C THR A 14 -6.95 12.34 11.21
N ALA A 15 -7.89 13.16 11.64
CA ALA A 15 -8.52 13.00 12.96
C ALA A 15 -9.27 11.66 13.09
N GLU A 16 -9.95 11.23 12.01
CA GLU A 16 -10.65 9.96 11.95
C GLU A 16 -9.67 8.77 12.04
N GLU A 17 -8.55 8.83 11.33
CA GLU A 17 -7.52 7.80 11.37
C GLU A 17 -6.85 7.70 12.75
N ARG A 18 -6.57 8.84 13.40
CA ARG A 18 -6.07 8.85 14.78
C ARG A 18 -7.06 8.19 15.76
N ALA A 19 -8.34 8.42 15.57
CA ALA A 19 -9.37 7.80 16.42
C ALA A 19 -9.53 6.30 16.15
N ALA A 20 -9.31 5.85 14.91
CA ALA A 20 -9.43 4.45 14.51
C ALA A 20 -8.26 3.58 14.99
N ASP A 21 -7.07 4.12 15.01
CA ASP A 21 -5.79 3.55 15.50
C ASP A 21 -5.70 2.00 15.42
N PRO A 22 -5.72 1.40 14.23
CA PRO A 22 -5.85 -0.05 14.07
C PRO A 22 -4.67 -0.80 14.68
N ALA A 23 -4.99 -1.85 15.45
CA ALA A 23 -3.97 -2.74 16.01
C ALA A 23 -3.18 -3.46 14.92
N CYS A 24 -1.88 -3.61 15.13
CA CYS A 24 -0.97 -4.37 14.30
C CYS A 24 -0.54 -5.66 15.01
N TYR A 25 -0.31 -6.72 14.25
CA TYR A 25 0.18 -8.00 14.80
C TYR A 25 1.55 -7.89 15.48
N CYS A 26 2.33 -6.83 15.22
CA CYS A 26 3.59 -6.56 15.91
C CYS A 26 3.43 -6.07 17.35
N GLY A 27 2.20 -5.96 17.86
CA GLY A 27 1.86 -5.51 19.22
C GLY A 27 1.71 -3.98 19.35
N ARG A 28 1.86 -3.22 18.26
CA ARG A 28 1.63 -1.76 18.23
C ARG A 28 0.32 -1.46 17.51
N SER A 29 -0.05 -0.18 17.46
CA SER A 29 -1.14 0.31 16.63
C SER A 29 -0.65 1.32 15.60
N GLY A 30 -1.49 1.65 14.61
CA GLY A 30 -1.21 2.70 13.62
C GLY A 30 -0.07 2.42 12.64
N CYS A 31 0.44 1.18 12.59
CA CYS A 31 1.50 0.78 11.66
C CYS A 31 1.04 0.89 10.19
N VAL A 32 1.96 1.19 9.27
CA VAL A 32 1.72 1.16 7.82
C VAL A 32 1.06 -0.16 7.41
N GLU A 33 1.52 -1.31 7.91
CA GLU A 33 0.92 -2.63 7.67
C GLU A 33 -0.58 -2.68 8.05
N ALA A 34 -0.94 -2.09 9.19
CA ALA A 34 -2.32 -2.09 9.67
C ALA A 34 -3.24 -1.19 8.83
N TRP A 35 -2.69 -0.27 8.05
CA TRP A 35 -3.40 0.65 7.17
C TRP A 35 -3.32 0.28 5.68
N CYS A 36 -2.20 -0.30 5.23
CA CYS A 36 -1.83 -0.40 3.82
C CYS A 36 -1.77 -1.84 3.29
N SER A 37 -1.99 -2.86 4.11
CA SER A 37 -2.08 -4.25 3.64
C SER A 37 -3.42 -4.57 2.97
N GLY A 38 -3.50 -5.67 2.22
CA GLY A 38 -4.76 -6.17 1.65
C GLY A 38 -5.86 -6.40 2.71
N PRO A 39 -5.56 -7.09 3.83
CA PRO A 39 -6.48 -7.19 4.95
C PRO A 39 -6.90 -5.84 5.55
N ALA A 40 -6.01 -4.83 5.54
CA ALA A 40 -6.35 -3.49 6.01
C ALA A 40 -7.37 -2.80 5.10
N LEU A 41 -7.26 -2.97 3.77
CA LEU A 41 -8.26 -2.48 2.81
C LEU A 41 -9.63 -3.09 3.09
N SER A 42 -9.69 -4.40 3.33
CA SER A 42 -10.94 -5.11 3.66
C SER A 42 -11.58 -4.57 4.95
N ARG A 43 -10.80 -4.43 6.02
CA ARG A 43 -11.29 -3.88 7.30
C ARG A 43 -11.76 -2.43 7.17
N ASP A 44 -11.04 -1.59 6.41
CA ASP A 44 -11.45 -0.20 6.18
C ASP A 44 -12.76 -0.14 5.39
N HIS A 45 -12.93 -0.97 4.37
CA HIS A 45 -14.16 -1.05 3.59
C HIS A 45 -15.33 -1.47 4.46
N GLU A 46 -15.20 -2.52 5.26
CA GLU A 46 -16.23 -3.00 6.17
C GLU A 46 -16.60 -1.94 7.21
N ARG A 47 -15.62 -1.27 7.81
CA ARG A 47 -15.85 -0.18 8.78
C ARG A 47 -16.65 0.98 8.17
N GLN A 48 -16.38 1.33 6.92
CA GLN A 48 -17.00 2.48 6.25
C GLN A 48 -18.36 2.17 5.63
N THR A 49 -18.61 0.91 5.27
CA THR A 49 -19.79 0.53 4.49
C THR A 49 -20.69 -0.51 5.15
N GLY A 50 -20.20 -1.19 6.20
CA GLY A 50 -20.86 -2.36 6.79
C GLY A 50 -20.78 -3.62 5.90
N ARG A 51 -20.09 -3.58 4.75
CA ARG A 51 -19.96 -4.69 3.80
C ARG A 51 -18.61 -5.37 3.99
N SER A 52 -18.61 -6.68 4.21
CA SER A 52 -17.39 -7.48 4.33
C SER A 52 -17.00 -8.01 2.94
N LEU A 53 -15.94 -7.44 2.35
CA LEU A 53 -15.37 -7.82 1.06
C LEU A 53 -13.87 -7.97 1.19
N SER A 54 -13.30 -8.94 0.48
CA SER A 54 -11.85 -9.07 0.32
C SER A 54 -11.29 -7.99 -0.59
N ALA A 55 -9.98 -7.72 -0.52
CA ALA A 55 -9.33 -6.72 -1.37
C ALA A 55 -9.53 -7.00 -2.89
N PRO A 56 -9.43 -8.25 -3.39
CA PRO A 56 -9.78 -8.56 -4.78
C PRO A 56 -11.24 -8.27 -5.14
N GLU A 57 -12.19 -8.59 -4.26
CA GLU A 57 -13.61 -8.31 -4.48
C GLU A 57 -13.90 -6.81 -4.50
N ILE A 58 -13.27 -6.03 -3.61
CA ILE A 58 -13.36 -4.56 -3.62
C ILE A 58 -12.85 -4.01 -4.96
N ALA A 59 -11.71 -4.50 -5.45
CA ALA A 59 -11.14 -4.07 -6.72
C ALA A 59 -12.05 -4.43 -7.91
N ALA A 60 -12.59 -5.65 -7.93
CA ALA A 60 -13.52 -6.09 -8.96
C ALA A 60 -14.81 -5.26 -8.97
N ALA A 61 -15.41 -5.02 -7.81
CA ALA A 61 -16.63 -4.22 -7.69
C ALA A 61 -16.38 -2.74 -8.07
N ALA A 62 -15.26 -2.17 -7.68
CA ALA A 62 -14.88 -0.81 -8.08
C ALA A 62 -14.75 -0.66 -9.60
N LYS A 63 -14.19 -1.66 -10.28
CA LYS A 63 -14.07 -1.72 -11.74
C LYS A 63 -15.44 -1.77 -12.44
N LEU A 64 -16.42 -2.39 -11.79
CA LEU A 64 -17.82 -2.42 -12.24
C LEU A 64 -18.63 -1.17 -11.87
N GLY A 65 -18.00 -0.18 -11.25
CA GLY A 65 -18.62 1.11 -10.95
C GLY A 65 -19.16 1.25 -9.52
N ASP A 66 -18.93 0.31 -8.61
CA ASP A 66 -19.31 0.44 -7.20
C ASP A 66 -18.54 1.60 -6.55
N LYS A 67 -19.28 2.67 -6.26
CA LYS A 67 -18.74 3.92 -5.71
C LYS A 67 -18.11 3.74 -4.33
N ALA A 68 -18.67 2.90 -3.47
CA ALA A 68 -18.14 2.65 -2.14
C ALA A 68 -16.80 1.92 -2.21
N CYS A 69 -16.67 0.96 -3.15
CA CYS A 69 -15.41 0.26 -3.41
C CYS A 69 -14.37 1.20 -4.03
N GLN A 70 -14.76 2.08 -4.96
CA GLN A 70 -13.87 3.10 -5.51
C GLN A 70 -13.32 4.02 -4.42
N LEU A 71 -14.15 4.53 -3.52
CA LEU A 71 -13.74 5.36 -2.40
C LEU A 71 -12.79 4.62 -1.43
N SER A 72 -13.01 3.32 -1.23
CA SER A 72 -12.13 2.51 -0.38
C SER A 72 -10.74 2.35 -1.01
N LEU A 73 -10.66 2.09 -2.31
CA LEU A 73 -9.38 2.06 -3.04
C LEU A 73 -8.69 3.42 -3.03
N ASP A 74 -9.45 4.49 -3.16
CA ASP A 74 -8.93 5.85 -3.12
C ASP A 74 -8.29 6.20 -1.77
N ARG A 75 -8.97 5.90 -0.66
CA ARG A 75 -8.41 6.08 0.69
C ARG A 75 -7.18 5.21 0.91
N HIS A 76 -7.22 3.97 0.43
CA HIS A 76 -6.11 3.04 0.54
C HIS A 76 -4.88 3.54 -0.21
N ALA A 77 -5.04 3.99 -1.46
CA ALA A 77 -3.97 4.56 -2.27
C ALA A 77 -3.39 5.83 -1.65
N ASP A 78 -4.23 6.68 -1.05
CA ASP A 78 -3.77 7.88 -0.34
C ASP A 78 -2.89 7.54 0.86
N ARG A 79 -3.31 6.58 1.70
CA ARG A 79 -2.51 6.09 2.83
C ARG A 79 -1.19 5.49 2.39
N PHE A 80 -1.23 4.72 1.33
CA PHE A 80 -0.02 4.11 0.77
C PHE A 80 0.94 5.16 0.22
N ALA A 81 0.43 6.19 -0.48
CA ALA A 81 1.23 7.31 -0.94
C ALA A 81 1.91 8.04 0.23
N ARG A 82 1.16 8.33 1.31
CA ARG A 82 1.73 8.93 2.54
C ARG A 82 2.83 8.06 3.14
N ALA A 83 2.60 6.75 3.26
CA ALA A 83 3.60 5.83 3.77
C ALA A 83 4.88 5.84 2.93
N LEU A 84 4.77 5.86 1.60
CA LEU A 84 5.91 5.90 0.69
C LEU A 84 6.75 7.18 0.81
N THR A 85 6.17 8.30 1.27
CA THR A 85 6.96 9.54 1.45
C THR A 85 8.14 9.35 2.39
N ASN A 86 8.00 8.54 3.44
CA ASN A 86 9.09 8.23 4.35
C ASN A 86 10.22 7.48 3.66
N VAL A 87 9.88 6.49 2.83
CA VAL A 87 10.86 5.71 2.07
C VAL A 87 11.58 6.61 1.06
N ILE A 88 10.82 7.42 0.32
CA ILE A 88 11.37 8.33 -0.69
C ILE A 88 12.32 9.35 -0.05
N LYS A 89 11.90 10.01 1.03
CA LYS A 89 12.70 11.04 1.70
C LYS A 89 13.96 10.51 2.40
N ILE A 90 14.02 9.23 2.75
CA ILE A 90 15.17 8.63 3.44
C ILE A 90 16.10 7.93 2.48
N VAL A 91 15.57 7.21 1.48
CA VAL A 91 16.32 6.31 0.60
C VAL A 91 16.58 6.93 -0.77
N ASP A 92 15.72 7.88 -1.19
CA ASP A 92 15.74 8.53 -2.52
C ASP A 92 15.85 7.50 -3.67
N PRO A 93 14.91 6.54 -3.78
CA PRO A 93 15.00 5.47 -4.76
C PRO A 93 14.62 5.97 -6.16
N GLU A 94 15.33 5.54 -7.19
CA GLU A 94 14.93 5.80 -8.59
C GLU A 94 13.69 5.03 -9.01
N VAL A 95 13.49 3.83 -8.44
CA VAL A 95 12.37 2.94 -8.75
C VAL A 95 11.82 2.30 -7.48
N ILE A 96 10.50 2.29 -7.36
CA ILE A 96 9.77 1.54 -6.34
C ILE A 96 8.97 0.46 -7.04
N VAL A 97 9.26 -0.80 -6.73
CA VAL A 97 8.52 -1.96 -7.25
C VAL A 97 7.51 -2.42 -6.21
N LEU A 98 6.23 -2.43 -6.58
CA LEU A 98 5.15 -2.91 -5.71
C LEU A 98 5.12 -4.44 -5.73
N GLY A 99 5.32 -5.08 -4.58
CA GLY A 99 5.26 -6.53 -4.45
C GLY A 99 4.00 -7.03 -3.74
N GLY A 100 3.84 -8.37 -3.71
CA GLY A 100 2.75 -9.03 -3.01
C GLY A 100 1.37 -8.83 -3.65
N GLY A 101 0.31 -9.24 -2.96
CA GLY A 101 -1.05 -9.25 -3.51
C GLY A 101 -1.61 -7.90 -3.96
N LEU A 102 -1.12 -6.79 -3.39
CA LEU A 102 -1.53 -5.43 -3.82
C LEU A 102 -1.01 -5.05 -5.20
N SER A 103 0.08 -5.67 -5.67
CA SER A 103 0.59 -5.46 -7.03
C SER A 103 -0.37 -5.97 -8.12
N ASN A 104 -1.30 -6.84 -7.75
CA ASN A 104 -2.33 -7.39 -8.64
C ASN A 104 -3.56 -6.47 -8.77
N LEU A 105 -3.63 -5.36 -8.04
CA LEU A 105 -4.69 -4.38 -8.18
C LEU A 105 -4.47 -3.55 -9.44
N ASP A 106 -5.34 -3.72 -10.44
CA ASP A 106 -5.28 -3.01 -11.73
C ASP A 106 -5.20 -1.48 -11.51
N GLY A 107 -4.19 -0.84 -12.11
CA GLY A 107 -4.03 0.62 -12.07
C GLY A 107 -3.58 1.19 -10.72
N PHE A 108 -3.26 0.34 -9.71
CA PHE A 108 -2.84 0.81 -8.40
C PHE A 108 -1.52 1.58 -8.44
N ALA A 109 -0.54 1.10 -9.21
CA ALA A 109 0.74 1.78 -9.43
C ALA A 109 0.55 3.19 -10.02
N ASP A 110 -0.32 3.31 -11.03
CA ASP A 110 -0.63 4.60 -11.66
C ASP A 110 -1.37 5.54 -10.71
N THR A 111 -2.26 5.00 -9.88
CA THR A 111 -2.98 5.77 -8.85
C THR A 111 -2.01 6.31 -7.80
N LEU A 112 -1.06 5.50 -7.35
CA LEU A 112 -0.01 5.93 -6.43
C LEU A 112 0.89 7.00 -7.05
N ALA A 113 1.34 6.81 -8.29
CA ALA A 113 2.17 7.78 -9.00
C ALA A 113 1.49 9.17 -9.11
N LYS A 114 0.16 9.19 -9.30
CA LYS A 114 -0.63 10.43 -9.33
C LYS A 114 -0.82 11.07 -7.95
N ARG A 115 -0.85 10.29 -6.86
CA ARG A 115 -1.07 10.79 -5.50
C ARG A 115 0.19 11.22 -4.78
N LEU A 116 1.32 10.60 -5.09
CA LEU A 116 2.60 10.90 -4.44
C LEU A 116 2.99 12.38 -4.49
N PRO A 117 2.87 13.12 -5.62
CA PRO A 117 3.22 14.54 -5.67
C PRO A 117 2.45 15.42 -4.68
N HIS A 118 1.26 14.99 -4.27
CA HIS A 118 0.47 15.71 -3.26
C HIS A 118 1.12 15.69 -1.86
N TRP A 119 1.89 14.66 -1.57
CA TRP A 119 2.54 14.42 -0.27
C TRP A 119 4.04 14.70 -0.27
N LEU A 120 4.62 14.95 -1.43
CA LEU A 120 6.02 15.33 -1.61
C LEU A 120 6.10 16.82 -1.97
N SER A 121 7.13 17.50 -1.52
CA SER A 121 7.34 18.92 -1.79
C SER A 121 8.36 19.07 -2.93
N GLY A 122 8.05 19.94 -3.92
CA GLY A 122 9.00 20.33 -4.95
C GLY A 122 9.28 19.24 -6.00
N ASP A 123 10.50 19.26 -6.55
CA ASP A 123 10.96 18.35 -7.60
C ASP A 123 11.38 16.96 -7.07
N ASP A 124 10.94 16.62 -5.84
CA ASP A 124 11.39 15.43 -5.11
C ASP A 124 10.94 14.09 -5.73
N LEU A 125 10.09 14.09 -6.76
CA LEU A 125 9.58 12.84 -7.32
C LEU A 125 10.38 12.38 -8.54
N VAL A 126 11.53 11.77 -8.30
CA VAL A 126 12.28 11.00 -9.31
C VAL A 126 11.84 9.53 -9.33
N ALA A 127 11.30 9.02 -8.22
CA ALA A 127 10.93 7.63 -8.06
C ALA A 127 9.80 7.20 -9.02
N ARG A 128 10.09 6.22 -9.87
CA ARG A 128 9.11 5.58 -10.75
C ARG A 128 8.44 4.42 -10.04
N ILE A 129 7.12 4.43 -9.93
CA ILE A 129 6.36 3.28 -9.42
C ILE A 129 6.21 2.24 -10.52
N ARG A 130 6.50 0.97 -10.22
CA ARG A 130 6.41 -0.15 -11.16
C ARG A 130 5.72 -1.35 -10.52
N THR A 131 5.06 -2.13 -11.33
CA THR A 131 4.60 -3.47 -10.98
C THR A 131 5.73 -4.48 -11.21
N PRO A 132 5.79 -5.58 -10.43
CA PRO A 132 6.83 -6.59 -10.60
C PRO A 132 6.64 -7.38 -11.90
N LEU A 133 7.73 -7.72 -12.57
CA LEU A 133 7.71 -8.50 -13.81
C LEU A 133 7.06 -9.88 -13.64
N HIS A 134 7.19 -10.47 -12.45
CA HIS A 134 6.72 -11.83 -12.13
C HIS A 134 5.52 -11.84 -11.16
N GLY A 135 4.77 -10.74 -11.09
CA GLY A 135 3.61 -10.59 -10.21
C GLY A 135 3.97 -10.76 -8.73
N ASP A 136 3.04 -11.31 -7.94
CA ASP A 136 3.18 -11.53 -6.50
C ASP A 136 4.24 -12.59 -6.13
N SER A 137 4.63 -13.44 -7.08
CA SER A 137 5.64 -14.49 -6.89
C SER A 137 7.09 -14.01 -6.98
N SER A 138 7.31 -12.71 -7.23
CA SER A 138 8.67 -12.15 -7.42
C SER A 138 9.58 -12.40 -6.21
N GLY A 139 9.05 -12.29 -4.98
CA GLY A 139 9.79 -12.55 -3.75
C GLY A 139 10.23 -14.00 -3.60
N VAL A 140 9.33 -14.95 -3.91
CA VAL A 140 9.63 -16.39 -3.86
C VAL A 140 10.68 -16.76 -4.90
N ARG A 141 10.58 -16.21 -6.11
CA ARG A 141 11.59 -16.43 -7.16
C ARG A 141 12.95 -15.87 -6.78
N GLY A 142 12.99 -14.66 -6.20
CA GLY A 142 14.24 -14.07 -5.71
C GLY A 142 14.88 -14.90 -4.59
N ALA A 143 14.07 -15.43 -3.67
CA ALA A 143 14.55 -16.33 -2.63
C ALA A 143 15.12 -17.64 -3.21
N ALA A 144 14.49 -18.20 -4.25
CA ALA A 144 14.98 -19.42 -4.90
C ALA A 144 16.37 -19.22 -5.53
N TRP A 145 16.69 -18.03 -6.03
CA TRP A 145 18.02 -17.73 -6.60
C TRP A 145 19.16 -17.65 -5.57
N LEU A 146 18.82 -17.54 -4.27
CA LEU A 146 19.84 -17.59 -3.22
C LEU A 146 20.42 -19.01 -3.00
N TRP A 147 19.81 -20.02 -3.62
CA TRP A 147 20.17 -21.43 -3.49
C TRP A 147 20.70 -22.02 -4.80
N ASP A 148 21.19 -21.19 -5.73
CA ASP A 148 21.90 -21.70 -6.89
C ASP A 148 23.14 -22.48 -6.39
N ASP A 149 23.09 -23.80 -6.60
CA ASP A 149 24.19 -24.72 -6.30
C ASP A 149 25.39 -24.34 -7.19
N ASN A 150 26.45 -23.81 -6.57
CA ASN A 150 27.80 -23.82 -7.17
C ASN A 150 28.40 -25.22 -7.09
#